data_80cbbbf5b00e506ce13467f209263bc7
#
_entry.id   80cbbbf5b00e506ce13467f209263bc7
#
_cell.length_a   1.000
_cell.length_b   1.000
_cell.length_c   1.000
_cell.angle_alpha   90.00
_cell.angle_beta   90.00
_cell.angle_gamma   90.00
#
_symmetry.space_group_name_H-M   'P 1'
#
loop_
_entity.id
_entity.type
_entity.pdbx_description
1 polymer ?
#
loop_
_entity_poly.entity_id
_entity_poly.type
_entity_poly.pdbx_seq_one_letter_code
_entity_poly.pdbx_strand_id
1 'polypeptide(L)'
;MSNTIMEQWKFFATITDGYQRAYYERKLKDAHEIKCVSARDVFTPQELERIFLYCQIEKRMCYRTAYRLANLFPDRVKYVEGEATIPKFGFGVEHAWNLVDGEHYVDLTFEYALHEDVTKEQYVALSAYDVDTIRSVAARNQVYGNVYGTLFADWAKQDKAKKKRNNNKK
;
A
#
# COMPACT_ATOMS: atom_id res chain seq x y z
N MET A 1 -20.90 3.78 8.61
CA MET A 1 -20.52 4.93 7.77
C MET A 1 -19.86 4.38 6.51
N SER A 2 -20.16 4.96 5.34
CA SER A 2 -19.53 4.57 4.07
C SER A 2 -18.04 4.93 4.12
N ASN A 3 -17.17 4.05 3.60
CA ASN A 3 -15.74 4.31 3.53
C ASN A 3 -15.47 5.29 2.38
N THR A 4 -15.01 6.48 2.71
CA THR A 4 -14.75 7.57 1.75
C THR A 4 -13.83 7.16 0.61
N ILE A 5 -12.80 6.36 0.90
CA ILE A 5 -11.83 5.87 -0.10
C ILE A 5 -12.52 4.95 -1.11
N MET A 6 -13.31 3.99 -0.64
CA MET A 6 -14.00 3.04 -1.52
C MET A 6 -15.07 3.73 -2.37
N GLU A 7 -15.78 4.72 -1.83
CA GLU A 7 -16.73 5.53 -2.61
C GLU A 7 -16.02 6.35 -3.70
N GLN A 8 -14.85 6.88 -3.40
CA GLN A 8 -14.00 7.56 -4.37
C GLN A 8 -13.59 6.62 -5.52
N TRP A 9 -13.17 5.38 -5.21
CA TRP A 9 -12.82 4.40 -6.25
C TRP A 9 -14.02 3.97 -7.09
N LYS A 10 -15.19 3.78 -6.48
CA LYS A 10 -16.44 3.51 -7.21
C LYS A 10 -16.75 4.63 -8.19
N PHE A 11 -16.65 5.88 -7.74
CA PHE A 11 -16.85 7.04 -8.62
C PHE A 11 -15.86 7.02 -9.80
N PHE A 12 -14.57 6.84 -9.55
CA PHE A 12 -13.58 6.76 -10.63
C PHE A 12 -13.82 5.60 -11.58
N ALA A 13 -14.25 4.44 -11.10
CA ALA A 13 -14.63 3.32 -11.96
C ALA A 13 -15.81 3.66 -12.90
N THR A 14 -16.71 4.58 -12.52
CA THR A 14 -17.84 5.00 -13.38
C THR A 14 -17.45 6.01 -14.44
N ILE A 15 -16.49 6.91 -14.15
CA ILE A 15 -16.12 8.01 -15.06
C ILE A 15 -14.91 7.71 -15.94
N THR A 16 -14.24 6.58 -15.73
CA THR A 16 -13.08 6.15 -16.52
C THR A 16 -13.44 4.99 -17.44
N ASP A 17 -12.58 4.67 -18.39
CA ASP A 17 -12.74 3.55 -19.32
C ASP A 17 -11.46 2.71 -19.43
N GLY A 18 -11.55 1.62 -20.19
CA GLY A 18 -10.41 0.79 -20.57
C GLY A 18 -9.54 0.35 -19.37
N TYR A 19 -8.26 0.66 -19.44
CA TYR A 19 -7.26 0.28 -18.43
C TYR A 19 -7.55 0.90 -17.06
N GLN A 20 -7.94 2.18 -17.02
CA GLN A 20 -8.18 2.88 -15.76
C GLN A 20 -9.42 2.31 -15.04
N ARG A 21 -10.51 2.05 -15.75
CA ARG A 21 -11.68 1.38 -15.17
C ARG A 21 -11.29 0.02 -14.58
N ALA A 22 -10.60 -0.82 -15.34
CA ALA A 22 -10.15 -2.13 -14.88
C ALA A 22 -9.24 -2.03 -13.63
N TYR A 23 -8.43 -0.98 -13.52
CA TYR A 23 -7.60 -0.71 -12.36
C TYR A 23 -8.43 -0.41 -11.11
N TYR A 24 -9.43 0.49 -11.21
CA TYR A 24 -10.31 0.82 -10.07
C TYR A 24 -11.22 -0.35 -9.68
N GLU A 25 -11.76 -1.09 -10.65
CA GLU A 25 -12.52 -2.31 -10.39
C GLU A 25 -11.67 -3.36 -9.66
N ARG A 26 -10.40 -3.49 -10.03
CA ARG A 26 -9.47 -4.37 -9.35
C ARG A 26 -9.15 -3.90 -7.93
N LYS A 27 -8.92 -2.59 -7.73
CA LYS A 27 -8.77 -2.00 -6.39
C LYS A 27 -9.96 -2.31 -5.49
N LEU A 28 -11.18 -2.13 -6.00
CA LEU A 28 -12.41 -2.44 -5.26
C LEU A 28 -12.54 -3.92 -4.88
N LYS A 29 -12.07 -4.82 -5.75
CA LYS A 29 -12.06 -6.26 -5.49
C LYS A 29 -11.04 -6.67 -4.44
N ASP A 30 -9.87 -6.06 -4.46
CA ASP A 30 -8.74 -6.38 -3.57
C ASP A 30 -8.81 -5.60 -2.25
N ALA A 31 -9.73 -4.64 -2.12
CA ALA A 31 -9.87 -3.73 -1.00
C ALA A 31 -10.16 -4.42 0.33
N HIS A 32 -9.39 -4.08 1.35
CA HIS A 32 -9.59 -4.49 2.74
C HIS A 32 -9.54 -3.28 3.65
N GLU A 33 -10.64 -2.96 4.34
CA GLU A 33 -10.62 -1.96 5.41
C GLU A 33 -9.82 -2.51 6.58
N ILE A 34 -8.85 -1.71 7.05
CA ILE A 34 -7.98 -2.08 8.17
C ILE A 34 -7.91 -0.97 9.21
N LYS A 35 -7.39 -1.30 10.38
CA LYS A 35 -7.07 -0.35 11.44
C LYS A 35 -5.58 -0.41 11.74
N CYS A 36 -4.94 0.76 11.79
CA CYS A 36 -3.58 0.86 12.29
C CYS A 36 -3.57 0.99 13.82
N VAL A 37 -2.52 0.47 14.42
CA VAL A 37 -2.19 0.65 15.84
C VAL A 37 -0.89 1.46 15.95
N SER A 38 -0.61 2.01 17.15
CA SER A 38 0.66 2.68 17.38
C SER A 38 1.83 1.69 17.26
N ALA A 39 2.90 2.12 16.63
CA ALA A 39 4.11 1.32 16.55
C ALA A 39 4.70 0.98 17.94
N ARG A 40 4.42 1.80 18.96
CA ARG A 40 4.82 1.55 20.36
C ARG A 40 4.12 0.36 20.98
N ASP A 41 2.96 -0.01 20.47
CA ASP A 41 2.21 -1.19 20.96
C ASP A 41 2.72 -2.50 20.35
N VAL A 42 3.55 -2.40 19.31
CA VAL A 42 4.02 -3.56 18.50
C VAL A 42 5.52 -3.80 18.62
N PHE A 43 6.30 -2.73 18.68
CA PHE A 43 7.76 -2.80 18.74
C PHE A 43 8.28 -2.47 20.13
N THR A 44 9.32 -3.18 20.55
CA THR A 44 10.07 -2.88 21.78
C THR A 44 10.79 -1.52 21.67
N PRO A 45 11.15 -0.89 22.79
CA PRO A 45 11.93 0.35 22.77
C PRO A 45 13.23 0.24 21.95
N GLN A 46 13.93 -0.89 22.05
CA GLN A 46 15.17 -1.15 21.30
C GLN A 46 14.92 -1.28 19.79
N GLU A 47 13.81 -1.92 19.40
CA GLU A 47 13.40 -2.00 18.01
C GLU A 47 13.01 -0.63 17.45
N LEU A 48 12.29 0.17 18.22
CA LEU A 48 11.93 1.55 17.84
C LEU A 48 13.17 2.42 17.63
N GLU A 49 14.18 2.33 18.49
CA GLU A 49 15.45 3.02 18.28
C GLU A 49 16.11 2.65 16.94
N ARG A 50 16.17 1.35 16.62
CA ARG A 50 16.67 0.87 15.32
C ARG A 50 15.83 1.38 14.15
N ILE A 51 14.50 1.40 14.30
CA ILE A 51 13.57 1.91 13.29
C ILE A 51 13.86 3.38 13.01
N PHE A 52 13.96 4.23 14.02
CA PHE A 52 14.24 5.65 13.85
C PHE A 52 15.58 5.91 13.16
N LEU A 53 16.61 5.15 13.51
CA LEU A 53 17.93 5.27 12.88
C LEU A 53 17.92 4.83 11.42
N TYR A 54 17.25 3.72 11.10
CA TYR A 54 17.33 3.10 9.78
C TYR A 54 16.28 3.64 8.79
N CYS A 55 15.02 3.81 9.23
CA CYS A 55 13.93 4.15 8.32
C CYS A 55 13.97 5.61 7.86
N GLN A 56 14.57 6.53 8.64
CA GLN A 56 14.63 7.96 8.33
C GLN A 56 13.24 8.49 7.95
N ILE A 57 12.34 8.47 8.94
CA ILE A 57 10.92 8.77 8.75
C ILE A 57 10.73 10.24 8.42
N GLU A 58 10.21 10.53 7.23
CA GLU A 58 10.02 11.89 6.72
C GLU A 58 8.66 12.04 6.03
N LYS A 59 8.15 13.27 6.03
CA LYS A 59 6.92 13.62 5.31
C LYS A 59 7.04 13.28 3.82
N ARG A 60 5.97 12.77 3.22
CA ARG A 60 5.89 12.38 1.80
C ARG A 60 6.80 11.21 1.39
N MET A 61 7.38 10.50 2.35
CA MET A 61 8.28 9.38 2.10
C MET A 61 7.69 8.03 2.56
N CYS A 62 6.36 7.90 2.57
CA CYS A 62 5.66 6.71 3.04
C CYS A 62 6.16 5.42 2.36
N TYR A 63 6.32 5.41 1.05
CA TYR A 63 6.83 4.25 0.30
C TYR A 63 8.25 3.86 0.73
N ARG A 64 9.15 4.83 0.89
CA ARG A 64 10.51 4.59 1.35
C ARG A 64 10.53 4.10 2.81
N THR A 65 9.75 4.72 3.66
CA THR A 65 9.66 4.36 5.09
C THR A 65 9.16 2.93 5.24
N ALA A 66 8.04 2.58 4.60
CA ALA A 66 7.47 1.24 4.64
C ALA A 66 8.41 0.18 4.02
N TYR A 67 9.08 0.50 2.92
CA TYR A 67 10.09 -0.35 2.29
C TYR A 67 11.25 -0.63 3.26
N ARG A 68 11.79 0.39 3.94
CA ARG A 68 12.90 0.25 4.87
C ARG A 68 12.51 -0.57 6.09
N LEU A 69 11.31 -0.36 6.64
CA LEU A 69 10.84 -1.16 7.77
C LEU A 69 10.72 -2.65 7.42
N ALA A 70 10.16 -2.98 6.26
CA ALA A 70 10.10 -4.36 5.80
C ALA A 70 11.51 -4.97 5.60
N ASN A 71 12.48 -4.19 5.11
CA ASN A 71 13.86 -4.65 4.98
C ASN A 71 14.60 -4.80 6.32
N LEU A 72 14.22 -4.02 7.34
CA LEU A 72 14.82 -4.11 8.68
C LEU A 72 14.38 -5.38 9.44
N PHE A 73 13.14 -5.84 9.18
CA PHE A 73 12.56 -7.03 9.82
C PHE A 73 11.90 -7.95 8.78
N PRO A 74 12.67 -8.56 7.85
CA PRO A 74 12.11 -9.24 6.67
C PRO A 74 11.21 -10.44 6.99
N ASP A 75 11.42 -11.09 8.13
CA ASP A 75 10.65 -12.27 8.56
C ASP A 75 9.34 -11.90 9.28
N ARG A 76 9.23 -10.67 9.77
CA ARG A 76 8.10 -10.19 10.58
C ARG A 76 7.24 -9.14 9.90
N VAL A 77 7.82 -8.36 9.02
CA VAL A 77 7.19 -7.16 8.48
C VAL A 77 6.97 -7.28 6.98
N LYS A 78 5.71 -7.14 6.58
CA LYS A 78 5.32 -7.01 5.18
C LYS A 78 5.10 -5.54 4.84
N TYR A 79 5.37 -5.21 3.60
CA TYR A 79 5.06 -3.92 3.00
C TYR A 79 3.62 -3.92 2.48
N VAL A 80 2.86 -2.88 2.76
CA VAL A 80 1.45 -2.75 2.36
C VAL A 80 1.26 -1.49 1.53
N GLU A 81 0.55 -1.60 0.42
CA GLU A 81 0.04 -0.46 -0.36
C GLU A 81 -1.47 -0.39 -0.33
N GLY A 82 -1.98 0.83 -0.37
CA GLY A 82 -3.39 1.14 -0.42
C GLY A 82 -3.63 2.64 -0.44
N GLU A 83 -4.72 3.05 0.16
CA GLU A 83 -5.02 4.47 0.40
C GLU A 83 -5.36 4.71 1.86
N ALA A 84 -5.00 5.88 2.33
CA ALA A 84 -5.35 6.38 3.67
C ALA A 84 -5.95 7.77 3.58
N THR A 85 -6.84 8.13 4.51
CA THR A 85 -7.36 9.49 4.58
C THR A 85 -6.35 10.41 5.25
N ILE A 86 -6.22 11.61 4.70
CA ILE A 86 -5.59 12.71 5.40
C ILE A 86 -6.71 13.51 6.08
N PRO A 87 -6.72 13.61 7.42
CA PRO A 87 -7.85 14.17 8.18
C PRO A 87 -8.30 15.54 7.70
N LYS A 88 -7.35 16.37 7.30
CA LYS A 88 -7.60 17.75 6.87
C LYS A 88 -8.28 17.86 5.50
N PHE A 89 -8.23 16.83 4.68
CA PHE A 89 -8.67 16.88 3.29
C PHE A 89 -9.93 16.05 3.01
N GLY A 90 -10.25 15.09 3.86
CA GLY A 90 -11.46 14.27 3.73
C GLY A 90 -11.51 13.38 2.48
N PHE A 91 -10.37 13.12 1.84
CA PHE A 91 -10.25 12.19 0.72
C PHE A 91 -9.07 11.25 0.91
N GLY A 92 -9.13 10.10 0.23
CA GLY A 92 -8.07 9.10 0.23
C GLY A 92 -6.90 9.53 -0.66
N VAL A 93 -5.70 9.24 -0.18
CA VAL A 93 -4.45 9.39 -0.94
C VAL A 93 -3.72 8.07 -0.99
N GLU A 94 -3.04 7.80 -2.11
CA GLU A 94 -2.16 6.64 -2.22
C GLU A 94 -1.09 6.69 -1.14
N HIS A 95 -0.93 5.57 -0.45
CA HIS A 95 -0.10 5.50 0.75
C HIS A 95 0.49 4.09 0.93
N ALA A 96 1.55 4.01 1.73
CA ALA A 96 2.17 2.75 2.12
C ALA A 96 2.47 2.72 3.61
N TRP A 97 2.28 1.55 4.19
CA TRP A 97 2.54 1.24 5.60
C TRP A 97 2.98 -0.21 5.75
N ASN A 98 2.89 -0.78 6.94
CA ASN A 98 3.39 -2.13 7.18
C ASN A 98 2.39 -3.00 7.95
N LEU A 99 2.45 -4.31 7.67
CA LEU A 99 1.80 -5.36 8.44
C LEU A 99 2.88 -6.13 9.20
N VAL A 100 2.78 -6.14 10.52
CA VAL A 100 3.75 -6.75 11.45
C VAL A 100 3.17 -8.04 12.02
N ASP A 101 3.97 -9.10 11.99
CA ASP A 101 3.64 -10.44 12.51
C ASP A 101 2.33 -11.03 11.93
N GLY A 102 1.87 -10.52 10.78
CA GLY A 102 0.63 -10.92 10.12
C GLY A 102 -0.65 -10.41 10.80
N GLU A 103 -0.55 -9.54 11.81
CA GLU A 103 -1.67 -9.16 12.67
C GLU A 103 -1.83 -7.64 12.81
N HIS A 104 -0.74 -6.88 12.99
CA HIS A 104 -0.78 -5.48 13.35
C HIS A 104 -0.37 -4.58 12.18
N TYR A 105 -1.25 -3.67 11.78
CA TYR A 105 -0.90 -2.62 10.82
C TYR A 105 -0.31 -1.41 11.54
N VAL A 106 0.84 -0.93 11.07
CA VAL A 106 1.53 0.26 11.62
C VAL A 106 1.90 1.23 10.51
N ASP A 107 1.68 2.51 10.74
CA ASP A 107 2.02 3.59 9.80
C ASP A 107 2.98 4.59 10.45
N LEU A 108 4.26 4.35 10.26
CA LEU A 108 5.30 5.21 10.82
C LEU A 108 5.28 6.64 10.26
N THR A 109 4.84 6.80 9.01
CA THR A 109 4.84 8.14 8.36
C THR A 109 3.75 9.01 8.96
N PHE A 110 2.53 8.52 9.11
CA PHE A 110 1.46 9.29 9.75
C PHE A 110 1.75 9.51 11.22
N GLU A 111 2.19 8.47 11.94
CA GLU A 111 2.41 8.57 13.38
C GLU A 111 3.57 9.52 13.73
N TYR A 112 4.73 9.39 13.09
CA TYR A 112 5.94 10.12 13.52
C TYR A 112 6.31 11.31 12.65
N ALA A 113 6.03 11.30 11.34
CA ALA A 113 6.34 12.45 10.50
C ALA A 113 5.20 13.46 10.44
N LEU A 114 3.94 13.02 10.49
CA LEU A 114 2.77 13.90 10.47
C LEU A 114 2.19 14.15 11.86
N HIS A 115 2.56 13.36 12.86
CA HIS A 115 2.05 13.41 14.24
C HIS A 115 0.52 13.21 14.33
N GLU A 116 0.00 12.31 13.47
CA GLU A 116 -1.41 11.97 13.44
C GLU A 116 -1.71 10.75 14.34
N ASP A 117 -2.92 10.69 14.85
CA ASP A 117 -3.41 9.52 15.58
C ASP A 117 -3.88 8.45 14.58
N VAL A 118 -2.98 7.54 14.22
CA VAL A 118 -3.21 6.50 13.21
C VAL A 118 -4.42 5.61 13.52
N THR A 119 -4.87 5.56 14.79
CA THR A 119 -6.03 4.75 15.19
C THR A 119 -7.36 5.35 14.73
N LYS A 120 -7.36 6.63 14.38
CA LYS A 120 -8.55 7.40 13.94
C LYS A 120 -8.67 7.53 12.44
N GLU A 121 -7.60 7.24 11.71
CA GLU A 121 -7.59 7.36 10.26
C GLU A 121 -8.32 6.20 9.58
N GLN A 122 -8.81 6.46 8.36
CA GLN A 122 -9.34 5.40 7.50
C GLN A 122 -8.22 4.87 6.61
N TYR A 123 -8.10 3.55 6.57
CA TYR A 123 -7.17 2.84 5.70
C TYR A 123 -7.89 1.78 4.90
N VAL A 124 -7.56 1.71 3.61
CA VAL A 124 -7.98 0.62 2.72
C VAL A 124 -6.72 0.00 2.11
N ALA A 125 -6.37 -1.19 2.59
CA ALA A 125 -5.25 -1.95 2.06
C ALA A 125 -5.65 -2.66 0.77
N LEU A 126 -4.73 -2.74 -0.18
CA LEU A 126 -4.89 -3.47 -1.44
C LEU A 126 -4.16 -4.81 -1.40
N SER A 127 -2.94 -4.82 -0.90
CA SER A 127 -2.14 -6.05 -0.78
C SER A 127 -0.97 -5.85 0.18
N ALA A 128 -0.51 -6.96 0.76
CA ALA A 128 0.70 -7.02 1.56
C ALA A 128 1.77 -7.84 0.82
N TYR A 129 2.98 -7.32 0.73
CA TYR A 129 4.09 -7.90 -0.01
C TYR A 129 5.27 -8.24 0.90
N ASP A 130 5.93 -9.35 0.61
CA ASP A 130 7.20 -9.70 1.23
C ASP A 130 8.36 -8.84 0.70
N VAL A 131 9.49 -8.94 1.38
CA VAL A 131 10.67 -8.15 1.08
C VAL A 131 11.25 -8.46 -0.30
N ASP A 132 11.18 -9.69 -0.78
CA ASP A 132 11.74 -10.07 -2.08
C ASP A 132 10.93 -9.47 -3.23
N THR A 133 9.61 -9.46 -3.11
CA THR A 133 8.71 -8.82 -4.07
C THR A 133 9.00 -7.31 -4.18
N ILE A 134 9.07 -6.60 -3.05
CA ILE A 134 9.31 -5.15 -3.08
C ILE A 134 10.72 -4.79 -3.57
N ARG A 135 11.74 -5.59 -3.26
CA ARG A 135 13.11 -5.42 -3.78
C ARG A 135 13.14 -5.58 -5.30
N SER A 136 12.48 -6.62 -5.80
CA SER A 136 12.40 -6.87 -7.24
C SER A 136 11.73 -5.72 -7.99
N VAL A 137 10.60 -5.22 -7.48
CA VAL A 137 9.89 -4.10 -8.11
C VAL A 137 10.68 -2.81 -8.00
N ALA A 138 11.28 -2.51 -6.84
CA ALA A 138 12.10 -1.31 -6.65
C ALA A 138 13.33 -1.31 -7.57
N ALA A 139 14.01 -2.46 -7.72
CA ALA A 139 15.14 -2.60 -8.64
C ALA A 139 14.74 -2.38 -10.10
N ARG A 140 13.58 -2.90 -10.52
CA ARG A 140 13.06 -2.74 -11.88
C ARG A 140 12.66 -1.29 -12.17
N ASN A 141 11.97 -0.65 -11.24
CA ASN A 141 11.39 0.68 -11.43
C ASN A 141 12.36 1.81 -11.05
N GLN A 142 13.44 1.51 -10.32
CA GLN A 142 14.39 2.47 -9.75
C GLN A 142 13.76 3.49 -8.81
N VAL A 143 12.62 3.13 -8.19
CA VAL A 143 11.90 3.94 -7.19
C VAL A 143 11.32 3.03 -6.12
N TYR A 144 11.04 3.62 -4.95
CA TYR A 144 10.23 2.97 -3.91
C TYR A 144 8.74 3.10 -4.26
N GLY A 145 7.96 2.07 -3.99
CA GLY A 145 6.51 2.10 -4.12
C GLY A 145 5.97 1.74 -5.51
N ASN A 146 4.67 1.97 -5.68
CA ASN A 146 3.88 1.58 -6.83
C ASN A 146 4.01 0.07 -7.17
N VAL A 147 4.11 -0.75 -6.13
CA VAL A 147 4.21 -2.22 -6.27
C VAL A 147 2.91 -2.76 -6.83
N TYR A 148 1.78 -2.36 -6.25
CA TYR A 148 0.45 -2.76 -6.71
C TYR A 148 0.19 -2.38 -8.17
N GLY A 149 0.44 -1.13 -8.55
CA GLY A 149 0.26 -0.65 -9.92
C GLY A 149 1.16 -1.35 -10.92
N THR A 150 2.40 -1.65 -10.55
CA THR A 150 3.36 -2.38 -11.37
C THR A 150 2.90 -3.82 -11.63
N LEU A 151 2.49 -4.53 -10.59
CA LEU A 151 2.00 -5.90 -10.70
C LEU A 151 0.66 -5.98 -11.45
N PHE A 152 -0.21 -4.99 -11.27
CA PHE A 152 -1.43 -4.87 -12.07
C PHE A 152 -1.14 -4.68 -13.55
N ALA A 153 -0.18 -3.82 -13.91
CA ALA A 153 0.22 -3.61 -15.30
C ALA A 153 0.77 -4.89 -15.95
N ASP A 154 1.54 -5.68 -15.22
CA ASP A 154 2.05 -6.97 -15.69
C ASP A 154 0.91 -7.97 -15.92
N TRP A 155 -0.02 -8.05 -14.98
CA TRP A 155 -1.22 -8.88 -15.13
C TRP A 155 -2.05 -8.47 -16.35
N ALA A 156 -2.31 -7.18 -16.54
CA ALA A 156 -3.11 -6.68 -17.67
C ALA A 156 -2.46 -7.01 -19.04
N LYS A 157 -1.13 -6.96 -19.13
CA LYS A 157 -0.39 -7.38 -20.33
C LYS A 157 -0.56 -8.87 -20.62
N GLN A 158 -0.46 -9.71 -19.59
CA GLN A 158 -0.61 -11.15 -19.72
C GLN A 158 -2.05 -11.54 -20.11
N ASP A 159 -3.06 -10.88 -19.55
CA ASP A 159 -4.47 -11.14 -19.88
C ASP A 159 -4.77 -10.79 -21.34
N LYS A 160 -4.27 -9.64 -21.83
CA LYS A 160 -4.37 -9.28 -23.26
C LYS A 160 -3.71 -10.31 -24.18
N ALA A 161 -2.54 -10.82 -23.81
CA ALA A 161 -1.83 -11.82 -24.60
C ALA A 161 -2.59 -13.16 -24.66
N LYS A 162 -3.17 -13.59 -23.55
CA LYS A 162 -4.02 -14.80 -23.48
C LYS A 162 -5.27 -14.68 -24.37
N LYS A 163 -5.97 -13.55 -24.30
CA LYS A 163 -7.17 -13.27 -25.11
C LYS A 163 -6.84 -13.29 -26.62
N LYS A 164 -5.72 -12.68 -27.02
CA LYS A 164 -5.28 -12.66 -28.42
C LYS A 164 -4.95 -14.07 -28.95
N ARG A 165 -4.29 -14.91 -28.13
CA ARG A 165 -4.00 -16.33 -28.50
C ARG A 165 -5.25 -17.16 -28.66
N ASN A 166 -6.26 -16.95 -27.82
CA ASN A 166 -7.53 -17.70 -27.88
C ASN A 166 -8.37 -17.29 -29.10
N ASN A 167 -8.36 -16.02 -29.50
CA ASN A 167 -9.08 -15.55 -30.69
C ASN A 167 -8.44 -16.03 -32.02
N ASN A 168 -7.13 -16.24 -32.05
CA ASN A 168 -6.43 -16.75 -33.23
C ASN A 168 -6.54 -18.29 -33.41
N LYS A 169 -7.17 -19.01 -32.46
CA LYS A 169 -7.41 -20.45 -32.53
C LYS A 169 -8.85 -20.82 -32.97
N LYS A 170 -9.69 -19.82 -33.19
CA LYS A 170 -11.03 -19.94 -33.75
C LYS A 170 -11.04 -19.52 -35.22
#